data_7f8264f1d5f85e43b2af1ba2aa448296
#
_entry.id   7f8264f1d5f85e43b2af1ba2aa448296
#
_cell.length_a   1.000
_cell.length_b   1.000
_cell.length_c   1.000
_cell.angle_alpha   90.00
_cell.angle_beta   90.00
_cell.angle_gamma   90.00
#
_symmetry.space_group_name_H-M   'P 1'
#
loop_
_entity.id
_entity.type
_entity.pdbx_description
1 polymer ?
#
loop_
_entity_poly.entity_id
_entity_poly.type
_entity_poly.pdbx_seq_one_letter_code
_entity_poly.pdbx_strand_id
1 'polypeptide(L)'
;MAANEFHRMRPGQIARERARNPIAYLPLGILEWHGLHNPYGLDGLKAEGIARFLARSVGGIVMPALYYGDNRADICERHLDRDVPASRVTWSPYTPAPEGAKQYNPADSICASIGVARDSFARDGERSLRRGGWRLWKELVAHTLFQIETYGFQTIVAIPGHYPMRQPLAEAIAAYREEGGACRVLVLDDARFSDDGKGDHAAAYETSLCLAAAPRTVSMRMIDPDPQAPLVGVALGEDPHVRASAEYGRRAMAAMAEWLRGELS
;
A
#
# COMPACT_ATOMS: atom_id res chain seq x y z
N MET A 1 -16.47 -14.41 9.86
CA MET A 1 -17.30 -14.24 8.63
C MET A 1 -16.41 -13.68 7.52
N ALA A 2 -16.70 -13.98 6.25
CA ALA A 2 -16.00 -13.34 5.13
C ALA A 2 -16.33 -11.83 5.12
N ALA A 3 -15.41 -10.99 4.66
CA ALA A 3 -15.69 -9.57 4.48
C ALA A 3 -16.67 -9.36 3.31
N ASN A 4 -17.47 -8.31 3.39
CA ASN A 4 -18.35 -7.90 2.31
C ASN A 4 -17.51 -7.25 1.19
N GLU A 5 -17.35 -7.94 0.07
CA GLU A 5 -16.61 -7.44 -1.10
C GLU A 5 -17.60 -7.06 -2.20
N PHE A 6 -17.67 -5.78 -2.56
CA PHE A 6 -18.68 -5.20 -3.44
C PHE A 6 -18.89 -6.00 -4.73
N HIS A 7 -17.81 -6.33 -5.42
CA HIS A 7 -17.84 -7.04 -6.71
C HIS A 7 -18.30 -8.51 -6.62
N ARG A 8 -18.45 -9.04 -5.40
CA ARG A 8 -18.95 -10.38 -5.11
C ARG A 8 -20.36 -10.40 -4.53
N MET A 9 -20.91 -9.21 -4.24
CA MET A 9 -22.22 -9.06 -3.63
C MET A 9 -23.32 -8.85 -4.68
N ARG A 10 -24.48 -9.39 -4.41
CA ARG A 10 -25.70 -9.11 -5.19
C ARG A 10 -26.34 -7.78 -4.73
N PRO A 11 -27.09 -7.08 -5.60
CA PRO A 11 -27.68 -5.76 -5.29
C PRO A 11 -28.39 -5.67 -3.94
N GLY A 12 -29.22 -6.65 -3.61
CA GLY A 12 -29.93 -6.67 -2.32
C GLY A 12 -29.01 -6.86 -1.10
N GLN A 13 -27.83 -7.48 -1.25
CA GLN A 13 -26.83 -7.58 -0.17
C GLN A 13 -26.14 -6.25 0.03
N ILE A 14 -25.77 -5.57 -1.06
CA ILE A 14 -25.17 -4.23 -1.03
C ILE A 14 -26.12 -3.25 -0.35
N ALA A 15 -27.40 -3.21 -0.76
CA ALA A 15 -28.40 -2.31 -0.20
C ALA A 15 -28.57 -2.50 1.31
N ARG A 16 -28.64 -3.75 1.78
CA ARG A 16 -28.79 -4.05 3.22
C ARG A 16 -27.56 -3.67 4.04
N GLU A 17 -26.35 -3.99 3.54
CA GLU A 17 -25.13 -3.67 4.28
C GLU A 17 -24.87 -2.17 4.31
N ARG A 18 -25.03 -1.49 3.19
CA ARG A 18 -24.91 -0.04 3.11
C ARG A 18 -25.91 0.69 4.01
N ALA A 19 -27.13 0.18 4.13
CA ALA A 19 -28.14 0.78 5.04
C ALA A 19 -27.75 0.69 6.52
N ARG A 20 -26.94 -0.33 6.89
CA ARG A 20 -26.43 -0.51 8.25
C ARG A 20 -25.13 0.28 8.47
N ASN A 21 -24.26 0.22 7.49
CA ASN A 21 -22.90 0.77 7.54
C ASN A 21 -22.58 1.40 6.18
N PRO A 22 -22.86 2.72 5.98
CA PRO A 22 -22.65 3.39 4.70
C PRO A 22 -21.18 3.72 4.42
N ILE A 23 -20.29 2.76 4.70
CA ILE A 23 -18.84 2.89 4.59
C ILE A 23 -18.34 2.04 3.44
N ALA A 24 -17.57 2.64 2.53
CA ALA A 24 -16.80 1.95 1.50
C ALA A 24 -15.31 2.01 1.82
N TYR A 25 -14.62 0.88 1.75
CA TYR A 25 -13.16 0.81 1.85
C TYR A 25 -12.56 0.71 0.46
N LEU A 26 -11.72 1.67 0.09
CA LEU A 26 -11.03 1.70 -1.20
C LEU A 26 -9.55 1.34 -1.03
N PRO A 27 -9.16 0.06 -1.25
CA PRO A 27 -7.75 -0.33 -1.23
C PRO A 27 -7.03 0.18 -2.48
N LEU A 28 -5.90 0.82 -2.28
CA LEU A 28 -5.07 1.37 -3.34
C LEU A 28 -3.65 0.81 -3.20
N GLY A 29 -3.16 0.14 -4.22
CA GLY A 29 -1.83 -0.44 -4.25
C GLY A 29 -1.13 -0.20 -5.57
N ILE A 30 0.04 -0.77 -5.70
CA ILE A 30 0.83 -0.86 -6.92
C ILE A 30 1.48 -2.24 -7.04
N LEU A 31 2.18 -2.45 -8.14
CA LEU A 31 3.08 -3.59 -8.33
C LEU A 31 4.52 -3.09 -8.20
N GLU A 32 5.18 -3.44 -7.10
CA GLU A 32 6.50 -2.98 -6.75
C GLU A 32 7.32 -4.09 -6.10
N TRP A 33 8.63 -4.02 -6.23
CA TRP A 33 9.55 -4.91 -5.56
C TRP A 33 9.58 -4.70 -4.04
N HIS A 34 9.38 -5.78 -3.29
CA HIS A 34 9.42 -5.79 -1.82
C HIS A 34 10.33 -6.92 -1.27
N GLY A 35 11.53 -7.04 -1.82
CA GLY A 35 12.47 -8.08 -1.45
C GLY A 35 12.11 -9.46 -2.02
N LEU A 36 12.95 -10.45 -1.71
CA LEU A 36 12.76 -11.83 -2.17
C LEU A 36 11.65 -12.56 -1.39
N HIS A 37 11.33 -12.11 -0.20
CA HIS A 37 10.43 -12.77 0.75
C HIS A 37 8.98 -12.34 0.63
N ASN A 38 8.71 -11.18 0.05
CA ASN A 38 7.39 -10.64 -0.11
C ASN A 38 6.87 -10.77 -1.55
N PRO A 39 5.55 -10.77 -1.75
CA PRO A 39 4.96 -10.75 -3.08
C PRO A 39 5.11 -9.38 -3.73
N TYR A 40 5.19 -9.35 -5.06
CA TYR A 40 5.29 -8.12 -5.86
C TYR A 40 4.08 -7.17 -5.69
N GLY A 41 2.92 -7.70 -5.34
CA GLY A 41 1.71 -6.93 -5.06
C GLY A 41 1.49 -6.62 -3.59
N LEU A 42 2.54 -6.58 -2.76
CA LEU A 42 2.43 -6.37 -1.31
C LEU A 42 1.55 -5.18 -0.96
N ASP A 43 1.77 -4.03 -1.58
CA ASP A 43 1.04 -2.79 -1.32
C ASP A 43 -0.48 -2.96 -1.46
N GLY A 44 -0.91 -3.57 -2.55
CA GLY A 44 -2.32 -3.87 -2.75
C GLY A 44 -2.84 -4.93 -1.79
N LEU A 45 -2.09 -6.00 -1.56
CA LEU A 45 -2.48 -7.09 -0.67
C LEU A 45 -2.62 -6.64 0.79
N LYS A 46 -1.70 -5.79 1.29
CA LYS A 46 -1.83 -5.22 2.64
C LYS A 46 -3.03 -4.27 2.73
N ALA A 47 -3.24 -3.39 1.74
CA ALA A 47 -4.37 -2.48 1.70
C ALA A 47 -5.71 -3.24 1.66
N GLU A 48 -5.83 -4.29 0.83
CA GLU A 48 -7.00 -5.18 0.82
C GLU A 48 -7.19 -5.93 2.15
N GLY A 49 -6.10 -6.41 2.75
CA GLY A 49 -6.14 -7.10 4.04
C GLY A 49 -6.64 -6.20 5.15
N ILE A 50 -6.15 -4.96 5.22
CA ILE A 50 -6.61 -3.92 6.14
C ILE A 50 -8.10 -3.64 5.89
N ALA A 51 -8.51 -3.38 4.65
CA ALA A 51 -9.90 -3.13 4.29
C ALA A 51 -10.84 -4.28 4.73
N ARG A 52 -10.45 -5.53 4.47
CA ARG A 52 -11.21 -6.71 4.91
C ARG A 52 -11.28 -6.84 6.42
N PHE A 53 -10.20 -6.49 7.12
CA PHE A 53 -10.18 -6.50 8.59
C PHE A 53 -11.13 -5.44 9.14
N LEU A 54 -11.09 -4.22 8.62
CA LEU A 54 -11.97 -3.12 9.03
C LEU A 54 -13.43 -3.42 8.72
N ALA A 55 -13.75 -3.93 7.54
CA ALA A 55 -15.11 -4.31 7.18
C ALA A 55 -15.70 -5.40 8.12
N ARG A 56 -14.86 -6.30 8.66
CA ARG A 56 -15.30 -7.29 9.66
C ARG A 56 -15.44 -6.70 11.07
N SER A 57 -14.62 -5.72 11.43
CA SER A 57 -14.50 -5.17 12.79
C SER A 57 -15.41 -3.97 13.04
N VAL A 58 -15.67 -3.19 12.00
CA VAL A 58 -16.43 -1.92 12.06
C VAL A 58 -17.71 -2.00 11.22
N GLY A 59 -17.73 -2.79 10.16
CA GLY A 59 -18.80 -2.87 9.17
C GLY A 59 -18.43 -2.18 7.87
N GLY A 60 -19.32 -2.20 6.88
CA GLY A 60 -19.12 -1.60 5.57
C GLY A 60 -18.71 -2.60 4.49
N ILE A 61 -18.34 -2.09 3.33
CA ILE A 61 -18.11 -2.88 2.11
C ILE A 61 -16.72 -2.55 1.52
N VAL A 62 -15.97 -3.59 1.19
CA VAL A 62 -14.66 -3.47 0.52
C VAL A 62 -14.87 -3.33 -0.98
N MET A 63 -14.36 -2.26 -1.57
CA MET A 63 -14.34 -2.03 -3.02
C MET A 63 -13.21 -2.83 -3.67
N PRO A 64 -13.29 -3.11 -4.98
CA PRO A 64 -12.18 -3.70 -5.72
C PRO A 64 -10.91 -2.86 -5.57
N ALA A 65 -9.77 -3.50 -5.34
CA ALA A 65 -8.51 -2.81 -5.22
C ALA A 65 -8.01 -2.31 -6.58
N LEU A 66 -7.32 -1.17 -6.58
CA LEU A 66 -6.60 -0.65 -7.73
C LEU A 66 -5.11 -0.96 -7.58
N TYR A 67 -4.50 -1.60 -8.61
CA TYR A 67 -3.08 -1.98 -8.65
C TYR A 67 -2.29 -1.29 -9.76
N TYR A 68 -2.95 -0.49 -10.60
CA TYR A 68 -2.37 0.08 -11.82
C TYR A 68 -2.60 1.58 -11.91
N GLY A 69 -1.84 2.22 -12.78
CA GLY A 69 -1.98 3.64 -13.10
C GLY A 69 -1.06 4.55 -12.28
N ASP A 70 -0.19 3.97 -11.46
CA ASP A 70 0.83 4.66 -10.67
C ASP A 70 1.90 5.35 -11.53
N ASN A 71 2.68 6.20 -10.92
CA ASN A 71 3.89 6.75 -11.52
C ASN A 71 5.05 5.75 -11.39
N ARG A 72 5.34 5.04 -12.47
CA ARG A 72 6.43 4.05 -12.51
C ARG A 72 7.84 4.64 -12.31
N ALA A 73 7.97 5.96 -12.20
CA ALA A 73 9.22 6.60 -11.79
C ALA A 73 9.43 6.61 -10.27
N ASP A 74 8.38 6.39 -9.48
CA ASP A 74 8.42 6.44 -8.02
C ASP A 74 8.46 5.04 -7.36
N ILE A 75 8.68 3.99 -8.15
CA ILE A 75 8.82 2.63 -7.63
C ILE A 75 10.23 2.35 -7.12
N CYS A 76 10.33 1.44 -6.19
CA CYS A 76 11.58 1.01 -5.55
C CYS A 76 12.68 0.66 -6.58
N GLU A 77 12.34 -0.09 -7.63
CA GLU A 77 13.28 -0.53 -8.67
C GLU A 77 13.96 0.63 -9.40
N ARG A 78 13.36 1.80 -9.41
CA ARG A 78 13.95 3.00 -10.00
C ARG A 78 14.90 3.72 -9.05
N HIS A 79 14.61 3.69 -7.75
CA HIS A 79 15.44 4.36 -6.75
C HIS A 79 16.71 3.60 -6.42
N LEU A 80 16.71 2.28 -6.60
CA LEU A 80 17.81 1.39 -6.25
C LEU A 80 18.87 1.26 -7.35
N ASP A 81 18.59 1.71 -8.57
CA ASP A 81 19.50 1.64 -9.72
C ASP A 81 20.59 2.72 -9.71
N ARG A 82 20.74 3.45 -8.63
CA ARG A 82 21.78 4.45 -8.49
C ARG A 82 22.85 3.91 -7.55
N ASP A 83 24.11 3.98 -7.97
CA ASP A 83 25.30 3.80 -7.11
C ASP A 83 25.36 4.89 -6.03
N VAL A 84 24.34 4.95 -5.20
CA VAL A 84 24.24 5.91 -4.11
C VAL A 84 24.48 5.15 -2.82
N PRO A 85 25.41 5.56 -1.96
CA PRO A 85 25.55 4.99 -0.63
C PRO A 85 24.19 4.92 0.08
N ALA A 86 23.91 3.83 0.77
CA ALA A 86 22.63 3.60 1.46
C ALA A 86 22.17 4.78 2.31
N SER A 87 23.13 5.52 2.91
CA SER A 87 22.91 6.78 3.66
C SER A 87 22.37 7.96 2.84
N ARG A 88 22.31 7.85 1.51
CA ARG A 88 21.83 8.91 0.61
C ARG A 88 20.64 8.48 -0.26
N VAL A 89 20.12 7.28 -0.09
CA VAL A 89 18.90 6.86 -0.79
C VAL A 89 17.73 7.53 -0.11
N THR A 90 17.16 8.52 -0.77
CA THR A 90 15.86 9.08 -0.38
C THR A 90 14.78 8.22 -0.97
N TRP A 91 14.08 7.48 -0.16
CA TRP A 91 12.98 6.58 -0.54
C TRP A 91 11.73 7.31 -1.04
N SER A 92 11.67 8.52 -0.67
CA SER A 92 10.71 9.48 -1.09
C SER A 92 11.44 10.81 -1.05
N PRO A 93 11.09 11.80 -1.86
CA PRO A 93 11.56 13.16 -1.63
C PRO A 93 11.24 13.66 -0.21
N TYR A 94 10.48 12.88 0.56
CA TYR A 94 9.98 13.24 1.89
C TYR A 94 10.58 12.44 3.05
N THR A 95 11.37 11.38 2.79
CA THR A 95 11.91 10.57 3.90
C THR A 95 13.35 10.15 3.62
N PRO A 96 14.36 10.73 4.29
CA PRO A 96 15.73 10.24 4.21
C PRO A 96 15.84 8.85 4.86
N ALA A 97 16.68 7.98 4.31
CA ALA A 97 16.97 6.69 4.94
C ALA A 97 17.54 6.90 6.35
N PRO A 98 17.11 6.10 7.35
CA PRO A 98 17.73 6.13 8.67
C PRO A 98 19.22 5.84 8.59
N GLU A 99 20.01 6.50 9.42
CA GLU A 99 21.43 6.21 9.54
C GLU A 99 21.62 4.74 9.99
N GLY A 100 22.45 3.99 9.29
CA GLY A 100 22.69 2.57 9.59
C GLY A 100 21.67 1.58 9.02
N ALA A 101 20.69 2.01 8.21
CA ALA A 101 19.80 1.08 7.52
C ALA A 101 20.63 0.16 6.61
N LYS A 102 20.50 -1.16 6.80
CA LYS A 102 21.08 -2.17 5.92
C LYS A 102 20.30 -2.15 4.59
N GLN A 103 20.79 -1.34 3.65
CA GLN A 103 20.17 -1.25 2.34
C GLN A 103 21.11 -1.79 1.32
N TYR A 104 20.66 -2.76 0.60
CA TYR A 104 21.31 -3.14 -0.61
C TYR A 104 20.35 -3.71 -1.62
N ASN A 105 20.30 -3.07 -2.78
CA ASN A 105 19.54 -3.65 -3.86
C ASN A 105 20.08 -3.20 -5.21
N PRO A 106 21.06 -3.90 -5.78
CA PRO A 106 21.44 -3.64 -7.14
C PRO A 106 20.25 -3.99 -8.03
N ALA A 107 19.92 -3.11 -8.96
CA ALA A 107 18.95 -3.38 -10.03
C ALA A 107 19.20 -4.73 -10.71
N ASP A 108 20.44 -5.15 -10.80
CA ASP A 108 20.84 -6.45 -11.32
C ASP A 108 20.22 -7.62 -10.54
N SER A 109 20.15 -7.55 -9.22
CA SER A 109 19.53 -8.61 -8.40
C SER A 109 18.04 -8.68 -8.59
N ILE A 110 17.35 -7.53 -8.67
CA ILE A 110 15.91 -7.48 -8.96
C ILE A 110 15.65 -8.04 -10.35
N CYS A 111 16.35 -7.51 -11.37
CA CYS A 111 16.18 -7.93 -12.75
C CYS A 111 16.47 -9.42 -12.94
N ALA A 112 17.53 -9.94 -12.31
CA ALA A 112 17.85 -11.37 -12.36
C ALA A 112 16.76 -12.23 -11.71
N SER A 113 16.20 -11.79 -10.58
CA SER A 113 15.20 -12.58 -9.84
C SER A 113 13.87 -12.74 -10.59
N ILE A 114 13.53 -11.79 -11.46
CA ILE A 114 12.29 -11.81 -12.27
C ILE A 114 12.56 -12.04 -13.77
N GLY A 115 13.80 -12.20 -14.17
CA GLY A 115 14.16 -12.54 -15.55
C GLY A 115 13.95 -11.42 -16.56
N VAL A 116 14.11 -10.14 -16.17
CA VAL A 116 13.96 -8.98 -17.06
C VAL A 116 15.28 -8.29 -17.33
N ALA A 117 15.35 -7.51 -18.41
CA ALA A 117 16.52 -6.71 -18.73
C ALA A 117 16.71 -5.55 -17.73
N ARG A 118 17.97 -5.23 -17.40
CA ARG A 118 18.34 -4.21 -16.43
C ARG A 118 17.68 -2.85 -16.65
N ASP A 119 17.54 -2.43 -17.90
CA ASP A 119 16.98 -1.12 -18.25
C ASP A 119 15.44 -1.10 -18.37
N SER A 120 14.77 -2.23 -18.08
CA SER A 120 13.31 -2.34 -18.22
C SER A 120 12.57 -1.32 -17.33
N PHE A 121 12.97 -1.21 -16.06
CA PHE A 121 12.36 -0.26 -15.13
C PHE A 121 12.70 1.18 -15.44
N ALA A 122 13.93 1.45 -15.93
CA ALA A 122 14.30 2.78 -16.38
C ALA A 122 13.41 3.26 -17.53
N ARG A 123 13.24 2.41 -18.55
CA ARG A 123 12.36 2.71 -19.71
C ARG A 123 10.90 2.90 -19.29
N ASP A 124 10.42 2.07 -18.38
CA ASP A 124 9.04 2.17 -17.88
C ASP A 124 8.82 3.48 -17.13
N GLY A 125 9.72 3.83 -16.20
CA GLY A 125 9.67 5.09 -15.45
C GLY A 125 9.70 6.32 -16.37
N GLU A 126 10.57 6.34 -17.38
CA GLU A 126 10.63 7.42 -18.36
C GLU A 126 9.35 7.54 -19.21
N ARG A 127 8.74 6.40 -19.60
CA ARG A 127 7.45 6.41 -20.30
C ARG A 127 6.35 6.97 -19.41
N SER A 128 6.32 6.57 -18.14
CA SER A 128 5.36 7.05 -17.15
C SER A 128 5.47 8.57 -16.98
N LEU A 129 6.67 9.11 -16.81
CA LEU A 129 6.90 10.56 -16.71
C LEU A 129 6.43 11.30 -17.96
N ARG A 130 6.76 10.81 -19.17
CA ARG A 130 6.29 11.42 -20.42
C ARG A 130 4.77 11.42 -20.57
N ARG A 131 4.07 10.49 -19.91
CA ARG A 131 2.60 10.41 -19.87
C ARG A 131 1.98 11.20 -18.71
N GLY A 132 2.80 11.94 -17.94
CA GLY A 132 2.34 12.79 -16.84
C GLY A 132 2.39 12.15 -15.46
N GLY A 133 3.14 11.05 -15.30
CA GLY A 133 3.35 10.43 -13.98
C GLY A 133 2.03 10.05 -13.30
N TRP A 134 1.75 10.64 -12.16
CA TRP A 134 0.53 10.40 -11.38
C TRP A 134 -0.78 10.96 -11.98
N ARG A 135 -0.73 11.72 -13.07
CA ARG A 135 -1.92 12.41 -13.62
C ARG A 135 -3.07 11.44 -13.90
N LEU A 136 -2.82 10.37 -14.67
CA LEU A 136 -3.84 9.37 -15.00
C LEU A 136 -4.43 8.71 -13.75
N TRP A 137 -3.57 8.38 -12.79
CA TRP A 137 -3.97 7.75 -11.55
C TRP A 137 -4.86 8.68 -10.70
N LYS A 138 -4.51 9.95 -10.58
CA LYS A 138 -5.32 10.96 -9.87
C LYS A 138 -6.70 11.11 -10.47
N GLU A 139 -6.79 11.23 -11.79
CA GLU A 139 -8.05 11.31 -12.52
C GLU A 139 -8.89 10.04 -12.29
N LEU A 140 -8.28 8.85 -12.37
CA LEU A 140 -8.95 7.57 -12.12
C LEU A 140 -9.48 7.47 -10.69
N VAL A 141 -8.69 7.88 -9.70
CA VAL A 141 -9.11 7.83 -8.28
C VAL A 141 -10.24 8.83 -8.02
N ALA A 142 -10.15 10.08 -8.49
CA ALA A 142 -11.23 11.06 -8.35
C ALA A 142 -12.53 10.54 -8.96
N HIS A 143 -12.46 9.99 -10.18
CA HIS A 143 -13.63 9.35 -10.82
C HIS A 143 -14.17 8.16 -10.02
N THR A 144 -13.30 7.34 -9.44
CA THR A 144 -13.68 6.20 -8.60
C THR A 144 -14.41 6.66 -7.33
N LEU A 145 -14.00 7.78 -6.72
CA LEU A 145 -14.71 8.37 -5.57
C LEU A 145 -16.16 8.74 -5.93
N PHE A 146 -16.39 9.40 -7.08
CA PHE A 146 -17.73 9.68 -7.58
C PHE A 146 -18.54 8.42 -7.88
N GLN A 147 -17.90 7.39 -8.46
CA GLN A 147 -18.55 6.13 -8.71
C GLN A 147 -19.02 5.46 -7.40
N ILE A 148 -18.19 5.47 -6.36
CA ILE A 148 -18.55 4.95 -5.03
C ILE A 148 -19.70 5.76 -4.42
N GLU A 149 -19.66 7.08 -4.50
CA GLU A 149 -20.74 7.96 -4.06
C GLU A 149 -22.06 7.63 -4.77
N THR A 150 -22.03 7.39 -6.08
CA THR A 150 -23.21 7.00 -6.87
C THR A 150 -23.90 5.75 -6.34
N TYR A 151 -23.17 4.85 -5.69
CA TYR A 151 -23.75 3.68 -5.02
C TYR A 151 -24.36 4.02 -3.64
N GLY A 152 -24.36 5.30 -3.21
CA GLY A 152 -25.02 5.79 -2.00
C GLY A 152 -24.24 5.57 -0.72
N PHE A 153 -22.93 5.41 -0.79
CA PHE A 153 -22.07 5.45 0.39
C PHE A 153 -21.94 6.89 0.92
N GLN A 154 -21.70 7.03 2.22
CA GLN A 154 -21.52 8.33 2.89
C GLN A 154 -20.08 8.57 3.31
N THR A 155 -19.36 7.51 3.60
CA THR A 155 -17.94 7.57 3.99
C THR A 155 -17.12 6.64 3.10
N ILE A 156 -16.01 7.16 2.59
CA ILE A 156 -15.00 6.40 1.85
C ILE A 156 -13.73 6.38 2.69
N VAL A 157 -13.23 5.20 3.02
CA VAL A 157 -11.92 5.03 3.66
C VAL A 157 -10.93 4.60 2.59
N ALA A 158 -10.13 5.54 2.10
CA ALA A 158 -9.07 5.28 1.13
C ALA A 158 -7.81 4.78 1.86
N ILE A 159 -7.26 3.66 1.42
CA ILE A 159 -6.13 2.98 2.06
C ILE A 159 -4.98 2.89 1.06
N PRO A 160 -4.07 3.89 1.05
CA PRO A 160 -2.89 3.87 0.20
C PRO A 160 -1.86 2.86 0.74
N GLY A 161 -1.60 1.79 0.00
CA GLY A 161 -0.61 0.79 0.36
C GLY A 161 0.82 1.19 0.03
N HIS A 162 1.03 2.12 -0.89
CA HIS A 162 2.33 2.63 -1.31
C HIS A 162 2.50 4.08 -0.83
N TYR A 163 3.55 4.38 -0.07
CA TYR A 163 3.68 5.68 0.59
C TYR A 163 3.79 6.87 -0.37
N PRO A 164 4.44 6.80 -1.53
CA PRO A 164 4.42 7.87 -2.53
C PRO A 164 3.02 8.23 -3.07
N MET A 165 2.00 7.39 -2.85
CA MET A 165 0.61 7.72 -3.20
C MET A 165 -0.03 8.82 -2.35
N ARG A 166 0.52 9.14 -1.18
CA ARG A 166 -0.11 10.07 -0.21
C ARG A 166 -0.48 11.42 -0.81
N GLN A 167 0.47 12.05 -1.49
CA GLN A 167 0.23 13.34 -2.14
C GLN A 167 -0.70 13.24 -3.34
N PRO A 168 -0.49 12.35 -4.34
CA PRO A 168 -1.43 12.16 -5.43
C PRO A 168 -2.86 11.84 -4.96
N LEU A 169 -3.02 11.06 -3.88
CA LEU A 169 -4.32 10.77 -3.28
C LEU A 169 -4.97 12.02 -2.71
N ALA A 170 -4.21 12.84 -1.98
CA ALA A 170 -4.72 14.12 -1.45
C ALA A 170 -5.19 15.04 -2.58
N GLU A 171 -4.45 15.12 -3.68
CA GLU A 171 -4.81 15.89 -4.87
C GLU A 171 -6.07 15.33 -5.57
N ALA A 172 -6.21 14.01 -5.69
CA ALA A 172 -7.40 13.38 -6.24
C ALA A 172 -8.65 13.64 -5.36
N ILE A 173 -8.50 13.60 -4.03
CA ILE A 173 -9.57 13.94 -3.09
C ILE A 173 -9.94 15.42 -3.18
N ALA A 174 -8.96 16.30 -3.37
CA ALA A 174 -9.23 17.74 -3.57
C ALA A 174 -10.05 17.97 -4.84
N ALA A 175 -9.65 17.38 -5.97
CA ALA A 175 -10.40 17.43 -7.22
C ALA A 175 -11.85 16.91 -7.07
N TYR A 176 -12.02 15.74 -6.42
CA TYR A 176 -13.33 15.20 -6.11
C TYR A 176 -14.21 16.20 -5.34
N ARG A 177 -13.66 16.90 -4.34
CA ARG A 177 -14.39 17.91 -3.53
C ARG A 177 -14.70 19.17 -4.33
N GLU A 178 -13.76 19.66 -5.13
CA GLU A 178 -13.94 20.83 -5.99
C GLU A 178 -15.05 20.63 -7.02
N GLU A 179 -15.25 19.41 -7.49
CA GLU A 179 -16.31 19.00 -8.40
C GLU A 179 -17.65 18.68 -7.69
N GLY A 180 -17.75 18.90 -6.38
CA GLY A 180 -19.00 18.74 -5.60
C GLY A 180 -19.21 17.38 -4.96
N GLY A 181 -18.18 16.56 -4.85
CA GLY A 181 -18.24 15.26 -4.17
C GLY A 181 -18.67 15.40 -2.70
N ALA A 182 -19.70 14.65 -2.30
CA ALA A 182 -20.38 14.78 -1.01
C ALA A 182 -19.94 13.76 0.05
N CYS A 183 -19.28 12.65 -0.34
CA CYS A 183 -18.83 11.66 0.65
C CYS A 183 -17.72 12.22 1.55
N ARG A 184 -17.78 11.86 2.84
CA ARG A 184 -16.63 12.04 3.72
C ARG A 184 -15.52 11.07 3.30
N VAL A 185 -14.38 11.58 2.86
CA VAL A 185 -13.22 10.77 2.51
C VAL A 185 -12.20 10.82 3.64
N LEU A 186 -11.92 9.66 4.24
CA LEU A 186 -10.88 9.43 5.24
C LEU A 186 -9.70 8.72 4.57
N VAL A 187 -8.49 9.17 4.84
CA VAL A 187 -7.27 8.50 4.39
C VAL A 187 -6.68 7.73 5.58
N LEU A 188 -6.65 6.40 5.47
CA LEU A 188 -5.98 5.55 6.43
C LEU A 188 -4.55 5.30 5.97
N ASP A 189 -3.62 6.09 6.47
CA ASP A 189 -2.19 5.91 6.30
C ASP A 189 -1.68 4.87 7.31
N ASP A 190 -1.40 3.67 6.84
CA ASP A 190 -1.01 2.54 7.68
C ASP A 190 0.31 2.77 8.43
N ALA A 191 1.23 3.55 7.87
CA ALA A 191 2.51 3.86 8.52
C ALA A 191 2.38 4.45 9.93
N ARG A 192 1.31 5.22 10.17
CA ARG A 192 1.03 5.81 11.49
C ARG A 192 0.83 4.80 12.62
N PHE A 193 0.62 3.53 12.27
CA PHE A 193 0.36 2.43 13.19
C PHE A 193 1.54 1.47 13.32
N SER A 194 2.69 1.80 12.74
CA SER A 194 3.97 1.16 13.08
C SER A 194 4.46 1.67 14.43
N ASP A 195 5.37 0.92 15.06
CA ASP A 195 5.88 1.27 16.40
C ASP A 195 6.57 2.63 16.45
N ASP A 196 7.16 3.10 15.36
CA ASP A 196 7.80 4.42 15.23
C ASP A 196 6.93 5.46 14.49
N GLY A 197 5.76 5.06 13.97
CA GLY A 197 4.83 5.92 13.24
C GLY A 197 5.26 6.31 11.83
N LYS A 198 6.31 5.69 11.27
CA LYS A 198 6.88 6.04 9.96
C LYS A 198 6.57 5.02 8.86
N GLY A 199 6.29 3.76 9.25
CA GLY A 199 6.24 2.63 8.33
C GLY A 199 7.64 2.22 7.87
N ASP A 200 7.70 1.30 6.92
CA ASP A 200 8.96 0.83 6.34
C ASP A 200 8.75 0.41 4.87
N HIS A 201 9.78 -0.11 4.21
CA HIS A 201 9.64 -0.74 2.90
C HIS A 201 10.16 -2.18 2.96
N ALA A 202 9.27 -3.13 2.78
CA ALA A 202 9.57 -4.57 2.81
C ALA A 202 10.27 -5.05 4.10
N ALA A 203 10.33 -4.21 5.14
CA ALA A 203 10.94 -4.51 6.42
C ALA A 203 9.93 -5.17 7.38
N ALA A 204 10.18 -5.11 8.67
CA ALA A 204 9.39 -5.85 9.66
C ALA A 204 7.91 -5.47 9.67
N TYR A 205 7.57 -4.20 9.49
CA TYR A 205 6.20 -3.71 9.59
C TYR A 205 5.35 -4.13 8.37
N GLU A 206 5.77 -3.76 7.16
CA GLU A 206 5.04 -4.13 5.93
C GLU A 206 4.95 -5.64 5.75
N THR A 207 6.06 -6.37 6.01
CA THR A 207 6.06 -7.83 6.00
C THR A 207 5.05 -8.39 7.00
N SER A 208 4.94 -7.79 8.20
CA SER A 208 3.96 -8.20 9.22
C SER A 208 2.52 -7.98 8.78
N LEU A 209 2.22 -6.83 8.16
CA LEU A 209 0.90 -6.57 7.59
C LEU A 209 0.56 -7.59 6.50
N CYS A 210 1.51 -7.91 5.62
CA CYS A 210 1.32 -8.92 4.59
C CYS A 210 1.16 -10.34 5.16
N LEU A 211 1.93 -10.70 6.19
CA LEU A 211 1.74 -11.97 6.93
C LEU A 211 0.35 -12.07 7.58
N ALA A 212 -0.20 -10.96 8.07
CA ALA A 212 -1.54 -10.93 8.62
C ALA A 212 -2.64 -10.98 7.54
N ALA A 213 -2.42 -10.34 6.39
CA ALA A 213 -3.39 -10.19 5.31
C ALA A 213 -3.40 -11.39 4.35
N ALA A 214 -2.22 -11.82 3.92
CA ALA A 214 -2.00 -12.80 2.84
C ALA A 214 -0.81 -13.74 3.15
N PRO A 215 -0.83 -14.51 4.25
CA PRO A 215 0.33 -15.24 4.76
C PRO A 215 0.94 -16.23 3.77
N ARG A 216 0.16 -16.73 2.82
CA ARG A 216 0.64 -17.71 1.81
C ARG A 216 1.51 -17.07 0.73
N THR A 217 1.56 -15.76 0.65
CA THR A 217 2.35 -15.03 -0.35
C THR A 217 3.72 -14.60 0.18
N VAL A 218 3.94 -14.68 1.49
CA VAL A 218 5.20 -14.33 2.15
C VAL A 218 6.02 -15.59 2.42
N SER A 219 7.32 -15.54 2.13
CA SER A 219 8.24 -16.65 2.37
C SER A 219 9.49 -16.19 3.13
N MET A 220 9.42 -16.17 4.46
CA MET A 220 10.53 -15.75 5.31
C MET A 220 11.82 -16.56 5.08
N ARG A 221 11.72 -17.78 4.50
CA ARG A 221 12.87 -18.60 4.12
C ARG A 221 13.72 -18.02 2.99
N MET A 222 13.20 -17.03 2.29
CA MET A 222 13.94 -16.31 1.22
C MET A 222 14.86 -15.22 1.77
N ILE A 223 14.79 -14.92 3.05
CA ILE A 223 15.74 -14.04 3.73
C ILE A 223 16.94 -14.90 4.15
N ASP A 224 18.14 -14.42 3.87
CA ASP A 224 19.37 -15.09 4.32
C ASP A 224 19.38 -15.19 5.84
N PRO A 225 19.60 -16.37 6.41
CA PRO A 225 19.64 -16.55 7.86
C PRO A 225 20.87 -15.90 8.53
N ASP A 226 21.92 -15.57 7.76
CA ASP A 226 23.06 -14.83 8.28
C ASP A 226 22.67 -13.38 8.60
N PRO A 227 22.72 -12.96 9.88
CA PRO A 227 22.36 -11.59 10.27
C PRO A 227 23.31 -10.53 9.71
N GLN A 228 24.45 -10.92 9.13
CA GLN A 228 25.38 -10.03 8.45
C GLN A 228 25.14 -9.94 6.93
N ALA A 229 24.32 -10.84 6.38
CA ALA A 229 23.99 -10.80 4.95
C ALA A 229 23.18 -9.55 4.61
N PRO A 230 23.40 -8.96 3.43
CA PRO A 230 22.60 -7.81 2.99
C PRO A 230 21.12 -8.18 2.84
N LEU A 231 20.24 -7.36 3.39
CA LEU A 231 18.81 -7.51 3.20
C LEU A 231 18.39 -6.93 1.84
N VAL A 232 18.17 -7.83 0.88
CA VAL A 232 17.83 -7.45 -0.48
C VAL A 232 16.39 -6.90 -0.55
N GLY A 233 16.23 -5.63 -0.93
CA GLY A 233 14.92 -4.99 -1.12
C GLY A 233 14.20 -4.56 0.16
N VAL A 234 14.92 -4.50 1.27
CA VAL A 234 14.39 -4.09 2.58
C VAL A 234 14.93 -2.72 2.94
N ALA A 235 14.07 -1.85 3.43
CA ALA A 235 14.48 -0.49 3.76
C ALA A 235 13.63 0.18 4.85
N LEU A 236 14.20 1.21 5.45
CA LEU A 236 13.54 2.14 6.37
C LEU A 236 12.98 1.52 7.65
N GLY A 237 13.32 0.27 7.95
CA GLY A 237 12.77 -0.42 9.12
C GLY A 237 13.67 -1.49 9.68
N GLU A 238 13.16 -2.20 10.65
CA GLU A 238 13.86 -3.29 11.31
C GLU A 238 13.92 -4.54 10.41
N ASP A 239 14.94 -5.36 10.63
CA ASP A 239 15.10 -6.65 9.95
C ASP A 239 13.83 -7.51 10.07
N PRO A 240 13.20 -7.88 8.95
CA PRO A 240 11.99 -8.68 8.98
C PRO A 240 12.23 -10.09 9.55
N HIS A 241 13.45 -10.64 9.43
CA HIS A 241 13.79 -11.94 10.00
C HIS A 241 13.72 -11.94 11.53
N VAL A 242 14.04 -10.81 12.15
CA VAL A 242 14.06 -10.66 13.60
C VAL A 242 12.67 -10.32 14.15
N ARG A 243 11.90 -9.48 13.43
CA ARG A 243 10.73 -8.84 14.03
C ARG A 243 9.41 -8.98 13.25
N ALA A 244 9.43 -9.43 12.00
CA ALA A 244 8.19 -9.59 11.26
C ALA A 244 7.35 -10.75 11.83
N SER A 245 6.06 -10.49 12.05
CA SER A 245 5.10 -11.51 12.49
C SER A 245 3.67 -11.16 12.12
N ALA A 246 2.85 -12.17 11.87
CA ALA A 246 1.42 -11.97 11.66
C ALA A 246 0.72 -11.35 12.90
N GLU A 247 1.29 -11.52 14.09
CA GLU A 247 0.77 -10.92 15.32
C GLU A 247 0.98 -9.40 15.33
N TYR A 248 2.17 -8.94 14.96
CA TYR A 248 2.45 -7.51 14.82
C TYR A 248 1.51 -6.88 13.80
N GLY A 249 1.33 -7.50 12.62
CA GLY A 249 0.39 -7.00 11.62
C GLY A 249 -1.06 -6.95 12.12
N ARG A 250 -1.53 -7.98 12.84
CA ARG A 250 -2.87 -7.96 13.44
C ARG A 250 -3.04 -6.91 14.52
N ARG A 251 -2.02 -6.65 15.36
CA ARG A 251 -2.03 -5.57 16.36
C ARG A 251 -2.17 -4.21 15.69
N ALA A 252 -1.41 -3.95 14.62
CA ALA A 252 -1.52 -2.73 13.86
C ALA A 252 -2.93 -2.56 13.23
N MET A 253 -3.47 -3.60 12.60
CA MET A 253 -4.84 -3.56 12.05
C MET A 253 -5.91 -3.34 13.14
N ALA A 254 -5.72 -3.86 14.34
CA ALA A 254 -6.62 -3.59 15.45
C ALA A 254 -6.58 -2.12 15.88
N ALA A 255 -5.39 -1.51 15.96
CA ALA A 255 -5.23 -0.08 16.23
C ALA A 255 -5.88 0.80 15.14
N MET A 256 -5.77 0.40 13.85
CA MET A 256 -6.49 1.06 12.75
C MET A 256 -8.01 1.00 12.92
N ALA A 257 -8.55 -0.13 13.40
CA ALA A 257 -9.98 -0.25 13.65
C ALA A 257 -10.45 0.63 14.81
N GLU A 258 -9.66 0.77 15.88
CA GLU A 258 -9.94 1.69 16.98
C GLU A 258 -9.92 3.16 16.49
N TRP A 259 -8.90 3.54 15.75
CA TRP A 259 -8.83 4.87 15.13
C TRP A 259 -10.07 5.15 14.27
N LEU A 260 -10.46 4.20 13.40
CA LEU A 260 -11.62 4.40 12.52
C LEU A 260 -12.93 4.54 13.31
N ARG A 261 -13.11 3.79 14.40
CA ARG A 261 -14.30 3.98 15.27
C ARG A 261 -14.36 5.37 15.87
N GLY A 262 -13.19 5.90 16.28
CA GLY A 262 -13.09 7.29 16.76
C GLY A 262 -13.44 8.32 15.70
N GLU A 263 -13.02 8.08 14.44
CA GLU A 263 -13.36 8.97 13.33
C GLU A 263 -14.86 8.93 12.93
N LEU A 264 -15.54 7.83 13.22
CA LEU A 264 -16.95 7.64 12.86
C LEU A 264 -17.93 8.06 13.97
N SER A 265 -17.43 8.27 15.21
CA SER A 265 -18.23 8.74 16.34
C SER A 265 -18.48 10.24 16.26
#